data_75e4985322664f86279d5e303cc0e060
#
_entry.id   75e4985322664f86279d5e303cc0e060
#
_cell.length_a   1.000
_cell.length_b   1.000
_cell.length_c   1.000
_cell.angle_alpha   90.00
_cell.angle_beta   90.00
_cell.angle_gamma   90.00
#
_symmetry.space_group_name_H-M   'P 1'
#
loop_
_entity.id
_entity.type
_entity.pdbx_description
1 polymer ?
#
loop_
_entity_poly.entity_id
_entity_poly.type
_entity_poly.pdbx_seq_one_letter_code
_entity_poly.pdbx_strand_id
1 'polypeptide(L)'
;MSLAIFDRSECQLRQQSLRTLTVAGDRLTVVVLSQQRTIQMPEPVFASQQEREQVLGVPIDVLSWGEALDRIFGWALRRESRIVCFCNVHSVITARRNDAHIEAIETADLVTPDGAPVAWMLRRKGHTGQERIGGPDLMWACCQRASKVGTEMLLYGGTPTTLQCLEKRLRAEFPGINIVGAYSPPFRDLSAEEDAAIVNLINQSGARIVWVGLGCPRQEAWMRAHRNRVNAVMAGVGAAFDFHAGVVKRAPLWMRRNGLEWLHRLLQDPRRLATRYLVGNAVFIVAMLLDLVPRRSSPKPLNRVN
;
A
#
# COMPACT_ATOMS: atom_id res chain seq x y z
N MET A 1 -30.57 9.17 0.23
CA MET A 1 -31.43 7.99 0.09
C MET A 1 -31.62 7.71 -1.38
N SER A 2 -30.94 6.71 -1.92
CA SER A 2 -31.31 6.09 -3.18
C SER A 2 -30.68 4.70 -3.18
N LEU A 3 -31.54 3.71 -2.98
CA LEU A 3 -31.20 2.29 -3.08
C LEU A 3 -31.08 1.92 -4.56
N ALA A 4 -29.93 1.43 -4.98
CA ALA A 4 -29.79 0.76 -6.26
C ALA A 4 -30.25 -0.69 -6.11
N ILE A 5 -31.24 -1.05 -6.89
CA ILE A 5 -31.90 -2.37 -6.98
C ILE A 5 -30.92 -3.31 -7.68
N PHE A 6 -30.59 -4.43 -7.00
CA PHE A 6 -29.85 -5.54 -7.59
C PHE A 6 -30.83 -6.39 -8.42
N ASP A 7 -30.57 -6.52 -9.71
CA ASP A 7 -31.26 -7.45 -10.61
C ASP A 7 -30.79 -8.90 -10.36
N ARG A 8 -31.75 -9.76 -10.12
CA ARG A 8 -31.60 -11.20 -9.90
C ARG A 8 -31.92 -11.93 -11.20
N SER A 9 -30.96 -12.09 -12.05
CA SER A 9 -31.10 -13.09 -13.13
C SER A 9 -29.72 -13.50 -13.65
N GLU A 10 -29.29 -14.67 -13.25
CA GLU A 10 -28.67 -15.78 -13.93
C GLU A 10 -27.86 -16.67 -12.98
N CYS A 11 -28.63 -17.58 -12.34
CA CYS A 11 -28.05 -18.69 -11.60
C CYS A 11 -28.24 -19.96 -12.47
N GLN A 12 -27.23 -20.31 -13.27
CA GLN A 12 -27.19 -21.62 -13.94
C GLN A 12 -26.68 -22.69 -12.97
N LEU A 13 -27.59 -23.55 -12.55
CA LEU A 13 -27.34 -24.81 -11.85
C LEU A 13 -26.60 -25.79 -12.79
N ARG A 14 -25.37 -26.14 -12.48
CA ARG A 14 -24.68 -27.30 -13.11
C ARG A 14 -24.49 -28.43 -12.11
N GLN A 15 -25.08 -29.55 -12.51
CA GLN A 15 -24.91 -30.97 -12.15
C GLN A 15 -24.41 -31.31 -10.72
N GLN A 16 -25.32 -31.93 -9.99
CA GLN A 16 -25.10 -32.67 -8.75
C GLN A 16 -24.33 -33.97 -9.04
N SER A 17 -23.22 -34.19 -8.36
CA SER A 17 -22.56 -35.51 -8.32
C SER A 17 -23.10 -36.30 -7.11
N LEU A 18 -23.84 -37.34 -7.38
CA LEU A 18 -24.29 -38.36 -6.40
C LEU A 18 -23.12 -39.31 -6.11
N ARG A 19 -22.67 -39.38 -4.87
CA ARG A 19 -21.80 -40.48 -4.40
C ARG A 19 -22.58 -41.36 -3.45
N THR A 20 -22.69 -42.63 -3.79
CA THR A 20 -23.31 -43.65 -2.95
C THR A 20 -22.21 -44.33 -2.11
N LEU A 21 -22.32 -44.29 -0.81
CA LEU A 21 -21.47 -45.05 0.13
C LEU A 21 -22.30 -46.20 0.69
N THR A 22 -21.81 -47.44 0.53
CA THR A 22 -22.45 -48.65 1.11
C THR A 22 -21.68 -49.01 2.38
N VAL A 23 -22.31 -48.99 3.52
CA VAL A 23 -21.78 -49.49 4.77
C VAL A 23 -22.73 -50.57 5.30
N ALA A 24 -22.23 -51.81 5.39
CA ALA A 24 -22.84 -52.97 6.10
C ALA A 24 -24.36 -53.07 6.02
N GLY A 25 -24.89 -53.54 4.90
CA GLY A 25 -26.25 -54.14 4.84
C GLY A 25 -27.43 -53.18 4.61
N ASP A 26 -27.30 -51.92 4.94
CA ASP A 26 -28.36 -50.91 4.67
C ASP A 26 -27.93 -49.82 3.70
N ARG A 27 -28.78 -49.56 2.72
CA ARG A 27 -28.57 -48.48 1.74
C ARG A 27 -28.97 -47.13 2.35
N LEU A 28 -28.03 -46.41 2.92
CA LEU A 28 -28.23 -45.02 3.28
C LEU A 28 -27.77 -44.15 2.10
N THR A 29 -28.67 -43.49 1.43
CA THR A 29 -28.31 -42.50 0.39
C THR A 29 -28.03 -41.18 1.05
N VAL A 30 -26.75 -40.84 1.24
CA VAL A 30 -26.35 -39.54 1.76
C VAL A 30 -26.13 -38.60 0.55
N VAL A 31 -27.02 -37.61 0.41
CA VAL A 31 -26.90 -36.55 -0.58
C VAL A 31 -25.90 -35.51 0.00
N VAL A 32 -24.65 -35.57 -0.42
CA VAL A 32 -23.68 -34.51 -0.09
C VAL A 32 -23.86 -33.38 -1.10
N LEU A 33 -24.56 -32.34 -0.69
CA LEU A 33 -24.63 -31.08 -1.46
C LEU A 33 -23.32 -30.32 -1.30
N SER A 34 -22.32 -30.62 -2.10
CA SER A 34 -21.16 -29.75 -2.23
C SER A 34 -21.55 -28.50 -3.02
N GLN A 35 -21.97 -27.47 -2.34
CA GLN A 35 -22.07 -26.13 -2.96
C GLN A 35 -20.65 -25.58 -3.17
N GLN A 36 -20.02 -25.94 -4.29
CA GLN A 36 -18.96 -25.11 -4.85
C GLN A 36 -19.64 -23.88 -5.47
N ARG A 37 -19.80 -22.83 -4.66
CA ARG A 37 -20.09 -21.51 -5.19
C ARG A 37 -18.85 -21.06 -5.97
N THR A 38 -18.83 -21.27 -7.26
CA THR A 38 -17.99 -20.48 -8.15
C THR A 38 -18.56 -19.07 -8.13
N ILE A 39 -17.99 -18.23 -7.25
CA ILE A 39 -18.24 -16.79 -7.31
C ILE A 39 -17.54 -16.34 -8.59
N GLN A 40 -18.31 -16.18 -9.66
CA GLN A 40 -17.85 -15.48 -10.85
C GLN A 40 -17.73 -14.01 -10.45
N MET A 41 -16.50 -13.61 -10.04
CA MET A 41 -16.20 -12.20 -9.81
C MET A 41 -16.35 -11.47 -11.14
N PRO A 42 -17.04 -10.32 -11.19
CA PRO A 42 -17.04 -9.50 -12.38
C PRO A 42 -15.59 -9.20 -12.76
N GLU A 43 -15.28 -9.26 -14.05
CA GLU A 43 -13.98 -8.84 -14.55
C GLU A 43 -13.67 -7.46 -13.99
N PRO A 44 -12.46 -7.25 -13.45
CA PRO A 44 -12.13 -5.97 -12.86
C PRO A 44 -12.18 -4.90 -13.96
N VAL A 45 -13.06 -3.94 -13.81
CA VAL A 45 -13.20 -2.72 -14.65
C VAL A 45 -11.96 -1.82 -14.53
N PHE A 46 -10.76 -2.37 -14.35
CA PHE A 46 -9.53 -1.63 -14.13
C PHE A 46 -8.58 -1.69 -15.33
N ALA A 47 -9.11 -1.40 -16.53
CA ALA A 47 -8.30 -0.96 -17.64
C ALA A 47 -8.29 0.59 -17.75
N SER A 48 -8.55 1.33 -16.68
CA SER A 48 -8.22 2.75 -16.68
C SER A 48 -6.70 2.89 -16.68
N GLN A 49 -6.17 3.54 -17.70
CA GLN A 49 -4.75 3.88 -17.76
C GLN A 49 -4.37 4.51 -16.42
N GLN A 50 -3.31 3.98 -15.80
CA GLN A 50 -2.80 4.51 -14.55
C GLN A 50 -2.30 5.93 -14.80
N GLU A 51 -3.06 6.93 -14.36
CA GLU A 51 -2.69 8.32 -14.51
C GLU A 51 -1.63 8.66 -13.45
N ARG A 52 -0.45 9.06 -13.90
CA ARG A 52 0.65 9.53 -13.05
C ARG A 52 1.01 10.96 -13.38
N GLU A 53 1.12 11.78 -12.35
CA GLU A 53 1.57 13.17 -12.46
C GLU A 53 2.92 13.34 -11.77
N GLN A 54 3.76 14.19 -12.35
CA GLN A 54 5.10 14.48 -11.80
C GLN A 54 5.02 15.51 -10.67
N VAL A 55 5.44 15.14 -9.48
CA VAL A 55 5.60 16.05 -8.35
C VAL A 55 7.10 16.25 -8.08
N LEU A 56 7.65 17.37 -8.53
CA LEU A 56 9.08 17.68 -8.45
C LEU A 56 9.99 16.60 -9.05
N GLY A 57 9.55 15.97 -10.14
CA GLY A 57 10.28 14.90 -10.82
C GLY A 57 10.02 13.49 -10.27
N VAL A 58 9.07 13.33 -9.34
CA VAL A 58 8.67 12.02 -8.81
C VAL A 58 7.28 11.65 -9.32
N PRO A 59 7.10 10.48 -9.95
CA PRO A 59 5.79 10.06 -10.45
C PRO A 59 4.87 9.66 -9.30
N ILE A 60 3.72 10.31 -9.20
CA ILE A 60 2.68 10.05 -8.19
C ILE A 60 1.40 9.67 -8.90
N ASP A 61 0.74 8.61 -8.46
CA ASP A 61 -0.53 8.19 -9.02
C ASP A 61 -1.66 9.13 -8.60
N VAL A 62 -2.51 9.47 -9.58
CA VAL A 62 -3.74 10.22 -9.38
C VAL A 62 -4.87 9.21 -9.23
N LEU A 63 -5.43 9.10 -8.03
CA LEU A 63 -6.44 8.10 -7.71
C LEU A 63 -7.22 8.43 -6.45
N SER A 64 -8.40 7.85 -6.32
CA SER A 64 -9.22 7.88 -5.11
C SER A 64 -8.79 6.85 -4.08
N TRP A 65 -9.31 6.98 -2.86
CA TRP A 65 -9.17 5.98 -1.79
C TRP A 65 -9.72 4.62 -2.18
N GLY A 66 -10.88 4.60 -2.84
CA GLY A 66 -11.51 3.37 -3.30
C GLY A 66 -10.64 2.62 -4.28
N GLU A 67 -10.12 3.32 -5.30
CA GLU A 67 -9.23 2.74 -6.31
C GLU A 67 -7.95 2.18 -5.70
N ALA A 68 -7.34 2.89 -4.71
CA ALA A 68 -6.15 2.39 -4.03
C ALA A 68 -6.42 1.05 -3.32
N LEU A 69 -7.52 0.96 -2.57
CA LEU A 69 -7.94 -0.25 -1.89
C LEU A 69 -8.26 -1.37 -2.88
N ASP A 70 -9.01 -1.08 -3.93
CA ASP A 70 -9.44 -2.08 -4.90
C ASP A 70 -8.28 -2.65 -5.71
N ARG A 71 -7.30 -1.81 -6.09
CA ARG A 71 -6.05 -2.27 -6.74
C ARG A 71 -5.28 -3.22 -5.82
N ILE A 72 -5.03 -2.82 -4.56
CA ILE A 72 -4.30 -3.65 -3.58
C ILE A 72 -5.00 -5.00 -3.39
N PHE A 73 -6.31 -5.01 -3.17
CA PHE A 73 -7.05 -6.26 -2.96
C PHE A 73 -7.19 -7.10 -4.23
N GLY A 74 -7.32 -6.48 -5.40
CA GLY A 74 -7.30 -7.17 -6.69
C GLY A 74 -5.97 -7.89 -6.94
N TRP A 75 -4.85 -7.23 -6.71
CA TRP A 75 -3.52 -7.86 -6.81
C TRP A 75 -3.31 -8.94 -5.73
N ALA A 76 -3.73 -8.68 -4.49
CA ALA A 76 -3.64 -9.65 -3.40
C ALA A 76 -4.43 -10.94 -3.72
N LEU A 77 -5.63 -10.81 -4.29
CA LEU A 77 -6.44 -11.96 -4.69
C LEU A 77 -5.73 -12.84 -5.73
N ARG A 78 -5.05 -12.22 -6.70
CA ARG A 78 -4.29 -12.90 -7.75
C ARG A 78 -2.86 -13.29 -7.34
N ARG A 79 -2.46 -13.00 -6.09
CA ARG A 79 -1.10 -13.24 -5.56
C ARG A 79 -0.01 -12.60 -6.42
N GLU A 80 -0.27 -11.41 -6.94
CA GLU A 80 0.68 -10.69 -7.76
C GLU A 80 1.78 -10.05 -6.90
N SER A 81 3.02 -10.14 -7.38
CA SER A 81 4.15 -9.40 -6.81
C SER A 81 4.03 -7.93 -7.20
N ARG A 82 3.51 -7.10 -6.31
CA ARG A 82 3.27 -5.68 -6.55
C ARG A 82 3.86 -4.81 -5.44
N ILE A 83 4.26 -3.60 -5.80
CA ILE A 83 4.91 -2.65 -4.90
C ILE A 83 4.01 -1.43 -4.73
N VAL A 84 3.73 -1.08 -3.47
CA VAL A 84 2.97 0.11 -3.08
C VAL A 84 3.87 1.04 -2.27
N CYS A 85 4.10 2.24 -2.78
CA CYS A 85 4.89 3.30 -2.15
C CYS A 85 3.99 4.45 -1.69
N PHE A 86 4.33 5.05 -0.55
CA PHE A 86 3.65 6.22 0.02
C PHE A 86 4.59 7.41 -0.01
N CYS A 87 4.40 8.29 -1.00
CA CYS A 87 5.30 9.40 -1.24
C CYS A 87 4.87 10.67 -0.51
N ASN A 88 5.58 11.01 0.55
CA ASN A 88 5.47 12.29 1.25
C ASN A 88 6.65 13.22 0.90
N VAL A 89 6.68 14.41 1.49
CA VAL A 89 7.74 15.42 1.28
C VAL A 89 9.14 14.82 1.42
N HIS A 90 9.36 13.99 2.46
CA HIS A 90 10.67 13.37 2.67
C HIS A 90 11.01 12.38 1.56
N SER A 91 10.06 11.55 1.13
CA SER A 91 10.27 10.60 0.03
C SER A 91 10.61 11.33 -1.27
N VAL A 92 9.87 12.41 -1.60
CA VAL A 92 10.12 13.25 -2.79
C VAL A 92 11.52 13.88 -2.74
N ILE A 93 11.92 14.47 -1.60
CA ILE A 93 13.24 15.09 -1.49
C ILE A 93 14.37 14.05 -1.48
N THR A 94 14.13 12.87 -0.91
CA THR A 94 15.10 11.76 -0.96
C THR A 94 15.27 11.27 -2.39
N ALA A 95 14.20 11.11 -3.16
CA ALA A 95 14.23 10.69 -4.56
C ALA A 95 15.06 11.65 -5.45
N ARG A 96 15.00 12.95 -5.18
CA ARG A 96 15.81 13.95 -5.90
C ARG A 96 17.32 13.89 -5.63
N ARG A 97 17.75 13.11 -4.64
CA ARG A 97 19.17 13.03 -4.20
C ARG A 97 19.72 11.61 -4.20
N ASN A 98 18.88 10.63 -4.52
CA ASN A 98 19.21 9.22 -4.43
C ASN A 98 18.59 8.48 -5.62
N ASP A 99 19.43 8.14 -6.59
CA ASP A 99 19.00 7.50 -7.83
C ASP A 99 18.37 6.12 -7.57
N ALA A 100 18.89 5.35 -6.63
CA ALA A 100 18.29 4.05 -6.27
C ALA A 100 16.89 4.19 -5.66
N HIS A 101 16.62 5.31 -4.98
CA HIS A 101 15.31 5.56 -4.41
C HIS A 101 14.29 6.03 -5.47
N ILE A 102 14.69 6.93 -6.39
CA ILE A 102 13.77 7.30 -7.48
C ILE A 102 13.46 6.11 -8.38
N GLU A 103 14.43 5.27 -8.73
CA GLU A 103 14.19 4.04 -9.47
C GLU A 103 13.22 3.08 -8.75
N ALA A 104 13.33 2.96 -7.42
CA ALA A 104 12.40 2.13 -6.65
C ALA A 104 10.97 2.67 -6.69
N ILE A 105 10.79 4.00 -6.71
CA ILE A 105 9.48 4.64 -6.84
C ILE A 105 8.95 4.50 -8.27
N GLU A 106 9.76 4.74 -9.29
CA GLU A 106 9.36 4.65 -10.71
C GLU A 106 8.90 3.25 -11.08
N THR A 107 9.56 2.23 -10.53
CA THR A 107 9.19 0.82 -10.74
C THR A 107 8.04 0.34 -9.88
N ALA A 108 7.54 1.13 -8.91
CA ALA A 108 6.41 0.75 -8.08
C ALA A 108 5.09 0.71 -8.89
N ASP A 109 4.21 -0.22 -8.53
CA ASP A 109 2.91 -0.41 -9.19
C ASP A 109 1.85 0.58 -8.71
N LEU A 110 2.04 1.12 -7.50
CA LEU A 110 1.20 2.17 -6.92
C LEU A 110 2.05 3.13 -6.09
N VAL A 111 1.94 4.42 -6.38
CA VAL A 111 2.65 5.50 -5.68
C VAL A 111 1.63 6.52 -5.19
N THR A 112 1.23 6.43 -3.92
CA THR A 112 0.17 7.29 -3.38
C THR A 112 0.69 8.64 -2.88
N PRO A 113 -0.10 9.72 -2.99
CA PRO A 113 0.23 11.03 -2.44
C PRO A 113 0.07 11.05 -0.91
N ASP A 114 1.13 10.65 -0.17
CA ASP A 114 1.14 10.72 1.30
C ASP A 114 1.64 12.09 1.76
N GLY A 115 0.80 12.79 2.46
CA GLY A 115 1.10 14.13 2.95
C GLY A 115 0.38 15.24 2.18
N ALA A 116 -0.10 16.23 2.94
CA ALA A 116 -0.88 17.33 2.41
C ALA A 116 -0.16 18.13 1.30
N PRO A 117 1.17 18.41 1.37
CA PRO A 117 1.86 19.14 0.31
C PRO A 117 1.88 18.41 -1.03
N VAL A 118 2.07 17.08 -1.04
CA VAL A 118 2.10 16.28 -2.28
C VAL A 118 0.71 16.25 -2.93
N ALA A 119 -0.33 15.95 -2.15
CA ALA A 119 -1.71 16.00 -2.65
C ALA A 119 -2.11 17.41 -3.12
N TRP A 120 -1.63 18.46 -2.44
CA TRP A 120 -1.87 19.84 -2.86
C TRP A 120 -1.22 20.15 -4.21
N MET A 121 0.00 19.68 -4.47
CA MET A 121 0.65 19.87 -5.77
C MET A 121 -0.12 19.19 -6.90
N LEU A 122 -0.65 17.99 -6.70
CA LEU A 122 -1.51 17.32 -7.67
C LEU A 122 -2.77 18.15 -7.97
N ARG A 123 -3.42 18.69 -6.92
CA ARG A 123 -4.58 19.58 -7.11
C ARG A 123 -4.24 20.83 -7.89
N ARG A 124 -3.08 21.42 -7.67
CA ARG A 124 -2.60 22.60 -8.44
C ARG A 124 -2.31 22.28 -9.90
N LYS A 125 -2.00 21.05 -10.21
CA LYS A 125 -1.76 20.55 -11.58
C LYS A 125 -3.04 20.12 -12.32
N GLY A 126 -4.21 20.33 -11.72
CA GLY A 126 -5.52 20.08 -12.36
C GLY A 126 -6.32 18.95 -11.74
N HIS A 127 -5.72 18.12 -10.88
CA HIS A 127 -6.40 16.99 -10.23
C HIS A 127 -7.11 17.42 -8.95
N THR A 128 -8.11 18.31 -9.11
CA THR A 128 -8.75 19.04 -7.99
C THR A 128 -9.37 18.15 -6.91
N GLY A 129 -9.81 16.95 -7.28
CA GLY A 129 -10.38 15.96 -6.36
C GLY A 129 -9.35 15.09 -5.61
N GLN A 130 -8.04 15.29 -5.86
CA GLN A 130 -7.04 14.42 -5.24
C GLN A 130 -6.98 14.60 -3.73
N GLU A 131 -7.28 13.52 -3.01
CA GLU A 131 -7.13 13.42 -1.58
C GLU A 131 -5.72 12.95 -1.18
N ARG A 132 -5.35 13.20 0.07
CA ARG A 132 -4.16 12.59 0.66
C ARG A 132 -4.43 11.11 0.96
N ILE A 133 -3.58 10.21 0.48
CA ILE A 133 -3.64 8.77 0.75
C ILE A 133 -2.36 8.36 1.49
N GLY A 134 -2.43 8.41 2.82
CA GLY A 134 -1.28 8.15 3.68
C GLY A 134 -1.14 6.69 4.11
N GLY A 135 0.12 6.22 4.24
CA GLY A 135 0.44 4.85 4.61
C GLY A 135 -0.28 4.35 5.86
N PRO A 136 -0.25 5.06 7.00
CA PRO A 136 -0.93 4.61 8.21
C PRO A 136 -2.45 4.47 8.05
N ASP A 137 -3.07 5.42 7.35
CA ASP A 137 -4.53 5.40 7.16
C ASP A 137 -4.94 4.30 6.18
N LEU A 138 -4.17 4.10 5.09
CA LEU A 138 -4.45 3.04 4.12
C LEU A 138 -4.20 1.64 4.71
N MET A 139 -3.13 1.45 5.49
CA MET A 139 -2.91 0.21 6.22
C MET A 139 -4.11 -0.14 7.11
N TRP A 140 -4.64 0.83 7.85
CA TRP A 140 -5.79 0.63 8.73
C TRP A 140 -7.05 0.24 7.95
N ALA A 141 -7.34 0.95 6.86
CA ALA A 141 -8.47 0.63 5.98
C ALA A 141 -8.33 -0.76 5.32
N CYS A 142 -7.11 -1.13 4.91
CA CYS A 142 -6.82 -2.46 4.41
C CYS A 142 -7.04 -3.54 5.49
N CYS A 143 -6.59 -3.31 6.74
CA CYS A 143 -6.82 -4.24 7.84
C CYS A 143 -8.32 -4.44 8.11
N GLN A 144 -9.09 -3.35 8.09
CA GLN A 144 -10.55 -3.41 8.24
C GLN A 144 -11.22 -4.20 7.09
N ARG A 145 -10.80 -4.01 5.85
CA ARG A 145 -11.33 -4.76 4.71
C ARG A 145 -10.90 -6.23 4.76
N ALA A 146 -9.62 -6.48 5.06
CA ALA A 146 -9.04 -7.82 5.15
C ALA A 146 -9.72 -8.68 6.22
N SER A 147 -10.07 -8.10 7.37
CA SER A 147 -10.79 -8.84 8.43
C SER A 147 -12.18 -9.32 8.00
N LYS A 148 -12.80 -8.64 7.02
CA LYS A 148 -14.12 -9.02 6.49
C LYS A 148 -14.05 -10.07 5.39
N VAL A 149 -12.96 -10.06 4.59
CA VAL A 149 -12.82 -10.96 3.43
C VAL A 149 -11.79 -12.07 3.65
N GLY A 150 -11.15 -12.12 4.83
CA GLY A 150 -10.21 -13.18 5.21
C GLY A 150 -8.85 -13.11 4.52
N THR A 151 -8.42 -11.92 4.02
CA THR A 151 -7.14 -11.78 3.33
C THR A 151 -5.97 -11.94 4.29
N GLU A 152 -5.02 -12.80 3.94
CA GLU A 152 -3.82 -13.12 4.71
C GLU A 152 -2.80 -11.98 4.62
N MET A 153 -2.33 -11.50 5.78
CA MET A 153 -1.36 -10.42 5.88
C MET A 153 -0.15 -10.83 6.71
N LEU A 154 1.03 -10.31 6.34
CA LEU A 154 2.27 -10.49 7.06
C LEU A 154 2.87 -9.13 7.41
N LEU A 155 3.45 -9.00 8.59
CA LEU A 155 4.13 -7.80 9.08
C LEU A 155 5.65 -8.02 8.99
N TYR A 156 6.35 -7.18 8.22
CA TYR A 156 7.80 -7.28 8.04
C TYR A 156 8.49 -5.97 8.41
N GLY A 157 9.36 -5.98 9.42
CA GLY A 157 10.06 -4.79 9.88
C GLY A 157 9.68 -4.38 11.30
N GLY A 158 10.18 -3.22 11.75
CA GLY A 158 10.03 -2.77 13.13
C GLY A 158 10.83 -3.62 14.14
N THR A 159 10.66 -3.31 15.44
CA THR A 159 11.24 -4.14 16.51
C THR A 159 10.31 -5.30 16.89
N PRO A 160 10.82 -6.38 17.51
CA PRO A 160 9.96 -7.46 18.01
C PRO A 160 8.84 -6.94 18.93
N THR A 161 9.16 -5.99 19.80
CA THR A 161 8.18 -5.38 20.72
C THR A 161 7.12 -4.58 19.95
N THR A 162 7.53 -3.79 18.94
CA THR A 162 6.58 -3.06 18.09
C THR A 162 5.63 -4.03 17.38
N LEU A 163 6.15 -5.13 16.82
CA LEU A 163 5.33 -6.14 16.14
C LEU A 163 4.32 -6.81 17.07
N GLN A 164 4.74 -7.21 18.27
CA GLN A 164 3.84 -7.80 19.28
C GLN A 164 2.70 -6.85 19.66
N CYS A 165 3.02 -5.58 19.93
CA CYS A 165 2.02 -4.56 20.26
C CYS A 165 1.08 -4.29 19.08
N LEU A 166 1.62 -4.22 17.86
CA LEU A 166 0.87 -4.02 16.63
C LEU A 166 -0.10 -5.16 16.37
N GLU A 167 0.38 -6.39 16.42
CA GLU A 167 -0.44 -7.59 16.21
C GLU A 167 -1.56 -7.68 17.24
N LYS A 168 -1.24 -7.51 18.53
CA LYS A 168 -2.23 -7.51 19.62
C LYS A 168 -3.33 -6.47 19.36
N ARG A 169 -2.96 -5.25 18.95
CA ARG A 169 -3.91 -4.18 18.69
C ARG A 169 -4.76 -4.43 17.44
N LEU A 170 -4.15 -4.92 16.36
CA LEU A 170 -4.88 -5.24 15.12
C LEU A 170 -5.90 -6.36 15.36
N ARG A 171 -5.55 -7.40 16.12
CA ARG A 171 -6.47 -8.49 16.47
C ARG A 171 -7.61 -8.03 17.39
N ALA A 172 -7.35 -7.08 18.28
CA ALA A 172 -8.38 -6.50 19.16
C ALA A 172 -9.35 -5.60 18.40
N GLU A 173 -8.85 -4.79 17.45
CA GLU A 173 -9.65 -3.84 16.69
C GLU A 173 -10.42 -4.49 15.54
N PHE A 174 -9.84 -5.51 14.92
CA PHE A 174 -10.39 -6.21 13.77
C PHE A 174 -10.55 -7.71 14.06
N PRO A 175 -11.61 -8.14 14.77
CA PRO A 175 -11.90 -9.55 14.94
C PRO A 175 -12.00 -10.24 13.57
N GLY A 176 -11.29 -11.37 13.42
CA GLY A 176 -11.22 -12.09 12.14
C GLY A 176 -10.08 -11.66 11.21
N ILE A 177 -9.23 -10.69 11.61
CA ILE A 177 -8.02 -10.37 10.84
C ILE A 177 -7.07 -11.56 10.78
N ASN A 178 -6.62 -11.91 9.58
CA ASN A 178 -5.74 -13.05 9.35
C ASN A 178 -4.27 -12.58 9.21
N ILE A 179 -3.56 -12.44 10.36
CA ILE A 179 -2.12 -12.16 10.38
C ILE A 179 -1.40 -13.51 10.43
N VAL A 180 -0.80 -13.90 9.30
CA VAL A 180 -0.14 -15.19 9.09
C VAL A 180 1.34 -15.20 9.48
N GLY A 181 1.90 -14.04 9.80
CA GLY A 181 3.28 -13.92 10.27
C GLY A 181 3.67 -12.48 10.62
N ALA A 182 4.67 -12.37 11.50
CA ALA A 182 5.32 -11.12 11.86
C ALA A 182 6.82 -11.38 12.00
N TYR A 183 7.65 -10.63 11.26
CA TYR A 183 9.08 -10.83 11.23
C TYR A 183 9.84 -9.52 11.38
N SER A 184 10.74 -9.47 12.36
CA SER A 184 11.65 -8.34 12.62
C SER A 184 13.04 -8.70 12.11
N PRO A 185 13.48 -8.16 10.95
CA PRO A 185 14.82 -8.44 10.44
C PRO A 185 15.89 -7.74 11.32
N PRO A 186 17.11 -8.28 11.38
CA PRO A 186 18.20 -7.61 12.07
C PRO A 186 18.53 -6.26 11.44
N PHE A 187 19.05 -5.31 12.26
CA PHE A 187 19.45 -3.96 11.81
C PHE A 187 20.83 -3.96 11.11
N ARG A 188 21.05 -4.91 10.22
CA ARG A 188 22.22 -5.03 9.37
C ARG A 188 21.82 -5.53 8.00
N ASP A 189 22.75 -5.51 7.06
CA ASP A 189 22.55 -6.18 5.79
C ASP A 189 22.46 -7.69 5.99
N LEU A 190 21.56 -8.33 5.27
CA LEU A 190 21.32 -9.76 5.31
C LEU A 190 22.32 -10.47 4.37
N SER A 191 22.72 -11.69 4.72
CA SER A 191 23.40 -12.55 3.75
C SER A 191 22.40 -13.01 2.67
N ALA A 192 22.92 -13.52 1.55
CA ALA A 192 22.06 -14.04 0.48
C ALA A 192 21.19 -15.20 0.94
N GLU A 193 21.70 -16.04 1.86
CA GLU A 193 20.99 -17.17 2.44
C GLU A 193 19.89 -16.69 3.39
N GLU A 194 20.17 -15.69 4.23
CA GLU A 194 19.19 -15.09 5.15
C GLU A 194 18.06 -14.43 4.34
N ASP A 195 18.40 -13.71 3.28
CA ASP A 195 17.45 -13.07 2.39
C ASP A 195 16.55 -14.10 1.69
N ALA A 196 17.14 -15.16 1.16
CA ALA A 196 16.39 -16.25 0.53
C ALA A 196 15.47 -16.98 1.54
N ALA A 197 15.93 -17.18 2.78
CA ALA A 197 15.12 -17.77 3.84
C ALA A 197 13.90 -16.91 4.19
N ILE A 198 14.05 -15.57 4.22
CA ILE A 198 12.96 -14.63 4.46
C ILE A 198 11.95 -14.68 3.32
N VAL A 199 12.40 -14.68 2.07
CA VAL A 199 11.50 -14.80 0.89
C VAL A 199 10.70 -16.12 0.99
N ASN A 200 11.36 -17.23 1.30
CA ASN A 200 10.69 -18.51 1.46
C ASN A 200 9.67 -18.48 2.61
N LEU A 201 10.02 -17.92 3.76
CA LEU A 201 9.11 -17.74 4.88
C LEU A 201 7.85 -16.96 4.48
N ILE A 202 8.02 -15.81 3.79
CA ILE A 202 6.90 -14.99 3.33
C ILE A 202 6.02 -15.79 2.35
N ASN A 203 6.61 -16.46 1.37
CA ASN A 203 5.84 -17.19 0.36
C ASN A 203 5.13 -18.41 0.95
N GLN A 204 5.76 -19.14 1.88
CA GLN A 204 5.15 -20.30 2.56
C GLN A 204 4.06 -19.91 3.55
N SER A 205 4.11 -18.70 4.12
CA SER A 205 3.07 -18.20 5.03
C SER A 205 1.70 -18.04 4.35
N GLY A 206 1.67 -18.00 3.03
CA GLY A 206 0.47 -17.74 2.26
C GLY A 206 0.00 -16.28 2.28
N ALA A 207 0.80 -15.35 2.80
CA ALA A 207 0.48 -13.93 2.82
C ALA A 207 0.18 -13.41 1.43
N ARG A 208 -0.87 -12.59 1.32
CA ARG A 208 -1.26 -11.88 0.09
C ARG A 208 -0.89 -10.41 0.13
N ILE A 209 -0.75 -9.85 1.34
CA ILE A 209 -0.26 -8.49 1.57
C ILE A 209 0.86 -8.57 2.61
N VAL A 210 2.01 -7.97 2.28
CA VAL A 210 3.15 -7.81 3.17
C VAL A 210 3.31 -6.33 3.51
N TRP A 211 3.05 -5.98 4.76
CA TRP A 211 3.30 -4.65 5.26
C TRP A 211 4.76 -4.49 5.62
N VAL A 212 5.45 -3.50 5.02
CA VAL A 212 6.89 -3.31 5.19
C VAL A 212 7.15 -2.07 6.04
N GLY A 213 7.71 -2.29 7.22
CA GLY A 213 8.00 -1.26 8.23
C GLY A 213 9.50 -1.02 8.43
N LEU A 214 10.30 -0.90 7.36
CA LEU A 214 11.74 -0.66 7.42
C LEU A 214 12.12 0.84 7.39
N GLY A 215 11.17 1.69 7.02
CA GLY A 215 11.37 3.13 6.81
C GLY A 215 11.99 3.48 5.47
N CYS A 216 11.68 4.70 5.00
CA CYS A 216 12.22 5.28 3.76
C CYS A 216 13.70 5.69 3.98
N PRO A 217 14.62 5.39 3.00
CA PRO A 217 14.41 4.75 1.70
C PRO A 217 14.59 3.21 1.70
N ARG A 218 14.87 2.59 2.85
CA ARG A 218 15.21 1.16 2.94
C ARG A 218 14.07 0.25 2.50
N GLN A 219 12.82 0.59 2.83
CA GLN A 219 11.65 -0.20 2.48
C GLN A 219 11.41 -0.24 0.96
N GLU A 220 11.58 0.88 0.26
CA GLU A 220 11.42 0.95 -1.18
C GLU A 220 12.50 0.13 -1.89
N ALA A 221 13.75 0.25 -1.45
CA ALA A 221 14.86 -0.54 -1.96
C ALA A 221 14.64 -2.05 -1.74
N TRP A 222 14.19 -2.43 -0.53
CA TRP A 222 13.89 -3.83 -0.21
C TRP A 222 12.75 -4.36 -1.09
N MET A 223 11.64 -3.63 -1.19
CA MET A 223 10.50 -4.06 -2.03
C MET A 223 10.91 -4.23 -3.49
N ARG A 224 11.71 -3.29 -4.04
CA ARG A 224 12.25 -3.40 -5.40
C ARG A 224 13.11 -4.65 -5.59
N ALA A 225 14.03 -4.93 -4.67
CA ALA A 225 14.90 -6.11 -4.73
C ALA A 225 14.12 -7.45 -4.62
N HIS A 226 12.91 -7.40 -4.04
CA HIS A 226 12.05 -8.57 -3.83
C HIS A 226 10.92 -8.69 -4.85
N ARG A 227 10.85 -7.78 -5.83
CA ARG A 227 9.91 -7.86 -6.93
C ARG A 227 10.05 -9.20 -7.67
N ASN A 228 8.93 -9.86 -7.93
CA ASN A 228 8.85 -11.19 -8.55
C ASN A 228 9.51 -12.34 -7.75
N ARG A 229 10.00 -12.06 -6.53
CA ARG A 229 10.48 -13.06 -5.59
C ARG A 229 9.46 -13.32 -4.48
N VAL A 230 8.76 -12.28 -4.04
CA VAL A 230 7.66 -12.34 -3.07
C VAL A 230 6.32 -12.37 -3.82
N ASN A 231 5.52 -13.42 -3.60
CA ASN A 231 4.23 -13.64 -4.26
C ASN A 231 3.08 -12.93 -3.52
N ALA A 232 3.26 -11.65 -3.23
CA ALA A 232 2.31 -10.83 -2.50
C ALA A 232 2.45 -9.34 -2.87
N VAL A 233 1.44 -8.55 -2.52
CA VAL A 233 1.54 -7.09 -2.55
C VAL A 233 2.41 -6.62 -1.39
N MET A 234 3.51 -5.94 -1.68
CA MET A 234 4.41 -5.35 -0.71
C MET A 234 4.10 -3.85 -0.55
N ALA A 235 3.76 -3.40 0.64
CA ALA A 235 3.39 -2.01 0.91
C ALA A 235 4.28 -1.38 1.98
N GLY A 236 5.05 -0.34 1.61
CA GLY A 236 6.07 0.30 2.45
C GLY A 236 5.51 1.37 3.36
N VAL A 237 5.00 1.01 4.53
CA VAL A 237 4.28 1.91 5.44
C VAL A 237 5.14 2.54 6.55
N GLY A 238 6.35 2.05 6.76
CA GLY A 238 7.31 2.61 7.71
C GLY A 238 6.73 2.81 9.12
N ALA A 239 6.71 4.07 9.57
CA ALA A 239 6.29 4.45 10.91
C ALA A 239 4.81 4.15 11.25
N ALA A 240 4.01 3.66 10.30
CA ALA A 240 2.66 3.21 10.62
C ALA A 240 2.65 2.10 11.68
N PHE A 241 3.69 1.27 11.71
CA PHE A 241 3.85 0.24 12.73
C PHE A 241 3.90 0.84 14.13
N ASP A 242 4.75 1.85 14.34
CA ASP A 242 4.89 2.51 15.64
C ASP A 242 3.60 3.22 16.07
N PHE A 243 2.91 3.85 15.11
CA PHE A 243 1.62 4.52 15.38
C PHE A 243 0.53 3.53 15.76
N HIS A 244 0.38 2.45 14.99
CA HIS A 244 -0.66 1.46 15.24
C HIS A 244 -0.33 0.55 16.43
N ALA A 245 0.95 0.32 16.72
CA ALA A 245 1.38 -0.34 17.95
C ALA A 245 1.15 0.52 19.21
N GLY A 246 0.95 1.84 19.04
CA GLY A 246 0.83 2.79 20.17
C GLY A 246 2.17 3.14 20.81
N VAL A 247 3.30 2.72 20.22
CA VAL A 247 4.66 3.07 20.68
C VAL A 247 4.94 4.56 20.50
N VAL A 248 4.44 5.12 19.39
CA VAL A 248 4.51 6.55 19.10
C VAL A 248 3.10 7.12 19.02
N LYS A 249 2.84 8.21 19.74
CA LYS A 249 1.54 8.88 19.68
C LYS A 249 1.36 9.55 18.33
N ARG A 250 0.29 9.22 17.62
CA ARG A 250 -0.05 9.87 16.37
C ARG A 250 -0.64 11.26 16.61
N ALA A 251 -0.40 12.18 15.70
CA ALA A 251 -0.96 13.53 15.76
C ALA A 251 -2.50 13.50 15.86
N PRO A 252 -3.10 14.43 16.64
CA PRO A 252 -4.54 14.59 16.67
C PRO A 252 -5.15 14.79 15.28
N LEU A 253 -6.42 14.42 15.12
CA LEU A 253 -7.09 14.42 13.81
C LEU A 253 -7.06 15.80 13.13
N TRP A 254 -7.25 16.88 13.89
CA TRP A 254 -7.20 18.25 13.39
C TRP A 254 -5.82 18.60 12.81
N MET A 255 -4.72 18.17 13.45
CA MET A 255 -3.36 18.38 12.91
C MET A 255 -3.14 17.58 11.62
N ARG A 256 -3.62 16.33 11.57
CA ARG A 256 -3.51 15.48 10.37
C ARG A 256 -4.28 16.07 9.19
N ARG A 257 -5.49 16.58 9.44
CA ARG A 257 -6.33 17.23 8.40
C ARG A 257 -5.71 18.53 7.87
N ASN A 258 -4.97 19.24 8.70
CA ASN A 258 -4.29 20.49 8.34
C ASN A 258 -2.83 20.29 7.88
N GLY A 259 -2.38 19.06 7.68
CA GLY A 259 -1.02 18.78 7.22
C GLY A 259 0.08 19.05 8.24
N LEU A 260 -0.25 19.15 9.53
CA LEU A 260 0.67 19.45 10.64
C LEU A 260 1.20 18.19 11.36
N GLU A 261 0.97 17.00 10.81
CA GLU A 261 1.43 15.73 11.39
C GLU A 261 2.97 15.71 11.56
N TRP A 262 3.70 16.29 10.60
CA TRP A 262 5.15 16.42 10.66
C TRP A 262 5.63 17.26 11.84
N LEU A 263 4.91 18.34 12.18
CA LEU A 263 5.25 19.22 13.32
C LEU A 263 5.07 18.48 14.65
N HIS A 264 3.97 17.75 14.80
CA HIS A 264 3.74 16.91 15.98
C HIS A 264 4.87 15.87 16.16
N ARG A 265 5.31 15.22 15.07
CA ARG A 265 6.43 14.28 15.11
C ARG A 265 7.75 14.95 15.46
N LEU A 266 8.00 16.14 14.91
CA LEU A 266 9.19 16.93 15.22
C LEU A 266 9.26 17.26 16.71
N LEU A 267 8.14 17.62 17.33
CA LEU A 267 8.07 17.92 18.77
C LEU A 267 8.29 16.67 19.65
N GLN A 268 7.95 15.48 19.15
CA GLN A 268 8.18 14.22 19.90
C GLN A 268 9.63 13.74 19.83
N ASP A 269 10.32 13.92 18.70
CA ASP A 269 11.69 13.47 18.49
C ASP A 269 12.50 14.53 17.70
N PRO A 270 12.79 15.69 18.32
CA PRO A 270 13.42 16.81 17.62
C PRO A 270 14.84 16.48 17.19
N ARG A 271 15.61 15.73 17.98
CA ARG A 271 17.00 15.42 17.66
C ARG A 271 17.15 14.61 16.37
N ARG A 272 16.28 13.62 16.17
CA ARG A 272 16.31 12.75 14.99
C ARG A 272 15.61 13.36 13.78
N LEU A 273 14.56 14.17 14.01
CA LEU A 273 13.69 14.62 12.94
C LEU A 273 13.90 16.06 12.49
N ALA A 274 14.68 16.88 13.24
CA ALA A 274 14.90 18.29 12.91
C ALA A 274 15.48 18.48 11.50
N THR A 275 16.61 17.85 11.21
CA THR A 275 17.23 17.95 9.87
C THR A 275 16.29 17.47 8.77
N ARG A 276 15.61 16.35 9.00
CA ARG A 276 14.67 15.78 8.05
C ARG A 276 13.52 16.74 7.71
N TYR A 277 12.91 17.36 8.72
CA TYR A 277 11.75 18.21 8.52
C TYR A 277 12.11 19.66 8.22
N LEU A 278 13.05 20.27 8.92
CA LEU A 278 13.39 21.68 8.70
C LEU A 278 14.09 21.86 7.35
N VAL A 279 15.13 21.07 7.07
CA VAL A 279 15.85 21.15 5.79
C VAL A 279 14.99 20.57 4.67
N GLY A 280 14.37 19.41 4.86
CA GLY A 280 13.56 18.75 3.83
C GLY A 280 12.35 19.58 3.40
N ASN A 281 11.62 20.16 4.35
CA ASN A 281 10.46 21.00 4.03
C ASN A 281 10.89 22.31 3.37
N ALA A 282 11.99 22.94 3.83
CA ALA A 282 12.52 24.16 3.19
C ALA A 282 12.92 23.90 1.74
N VAL A 283 13.65 22.81 1.47
CA VAL A 283 14.04 22.41 0.11
C VAL A 283 12.80 22.10 -0.75
N PHE A 284 11.81 21.43 -0.18
CA PHE A 284 10.56 21.14 -0.88
C PHE A 284 9.80 22.43 -1.24
N ILE A 285 9.68 23.37 -0.30
CA ILE A 285 9.01 24.66 -0.55
C ILE A 285 9.72 25.44 -1.64
N VAL A 286 11.06 25.56 -1.59
CA VAL A 286 11.83 26.26 -2.64
C VAL A 286 11.64 25.56 -4.00
N ALA A 287 11.76 24.22 -4.04
CA ALA A 287 11.56 23.48 -5.28
C ALA A 287 10.14 23.64 -5.84
N MET A 288 9.14 23.63 -4.97
CA MET A 288 7.73 23.85 -5.32
C MET A 288 7.51 25.25 -5.90
N LEU A 289 8.08 26.29 -5.27
CA LEU A 289 7.98 27.67 -5.77
C LEU A 289 8.62 27.81 -7.15
N LEU A 290 9.77 27.17 -7.40
CA LEU A 290 10.44 27.13 -8.68
C LEU A 290 9.64 26.35 -9.74
N ASP A 291 8.94 25.28 -9.37
CA ASP A 291 8.09 24.49 -10.26
C ASP A 291 6.81 25.24 -10.65
N LEU A 292 6.33 26.12 -9.79
CA LEU A 292 5.15 26.98 -10.04
C LEU A 292 5.46 28.19 -10.93
N VAL A 293 6.73 28.56 -11.12
CA VAL A 293 7.11 29.64 -12.05
C VAL A 293 6.98 29.10 -13.48
N PRO A 294 6.15 29.74 -14.34
CA PRO A 294 6.01 29.32 -15.72
C PRO A 294 7.38 29.33 -16.40
N ARG A 295 7.86 28.16 -16.84
CA ARG A 295 9.04 28.12 -17.70
C ARG A 295 8.70 28.89 -18.96
N ARG A 296 9.40 30.01 -19.22
CA ARG A 296 9.31 30.70 -20.51
C ARG A 296 9.56 29.65 -21.58
N SER A 297 8.57 29.35 -22.39
CA SER A 297 8.70 28.49 -23.55
C SER A 297 9.86 29.05 -24.39
N SER A 298 10.92 28.26 -24.56
CA SER A 298 11.97 28.58 -25.53
C SER A 298 11.27 28.81 -26.89
N PRO A 299 11.56 29.90 -27.63
CA PRO A 299 10.97 30.10 -28.92
C PRO A 299 11.30 28.91 -29.82
N LYS A 300 10.27 28.33 -30.42
CA LYS A 300 10.46 27.30 -31.46
C LYS A 300 11.46 27.82 -32.49
N PRO A 301 12.49 27.00 -32.87
CA PRO A 301 13.37 27.40 -33.95
C PRO A 301 12.52 27.66 -35.20
N LEU A 302 12.62 28.87 -35.74
CA LEU A 302 12.05 29.21 -37.03
C LEU A 302 12.59 28.25 -38.09
N ASN A 303 11.74 27.36 -38.59
CA ASN A 303 12.05 26.59 -39.78
C ASN A 303 12.40 27.58 -40.90
N ARG A 304 13.69 27.67 -41.23
CA ARG A 304 14.10 28.33 -42.49
C ARG A 304 13.59 27.43 -43.61
N VAL A 305 12.57 27.95 -44.27
CA VAL A 305 12.13 27.46 -45.59
C VAL A 305 13.23 27.84 -46.57
N ASN A 306 13.90 26.84 -47.14
CA ASN A 306 14.66 26.99 -48.39
C ASN A 306 13.79 26.48 -49.52
#